data_618cb1689affd518f353328d8fff5f62
#
_entry.id   618cb1689affd518f353328d8fff5f62
#
_cell.length_a   1.000
_cell.length_b   1.000
_cell.length_c   1.000
_cell.angle_alpha   90.00
_cell.angle_beta   90.00
_cell.angle_gamma   90.00
#
_symmetry.space_group_name_H-M   'P 1'
#
loop_
_entity.id
_entity.type
_entity.pdbx_description
1 polymer ?
#
loop_
_entity_poly.entity_id
_entity_poly.type
_entity_poly.pdbx_seq_one_letter_code
_entity_poly.pdbx_strand_id
1 'polypeptide(L)'
;MSLTAAVFLACFVTGLGLALFRNPIYGLYTYIAVFYLDAPNRWWGEGLPDLRWSLLTAGVTAIAMLRLKPDPDRVPWHKTAPAVFFIAYTLWLWIQSPWALDPEMHRECAIQFTKFIIVYWMVYRLIDTPVLSADFLLAHVLGSFYLGLLAFTSNVSGRLDGVGGPGIDDSNTLGMH
;
A
#
# COMPACT_ATOMS: atom_id res chain seq x y z
N MET A 1 -12.22 21.60 7.23
CA MET A 1 -11.73 20.65 6.21
C MET A 1 -11.36 21.44 4.97
N SER A 2 -10.13 21.27 4.45
CA SER A 2 -9.69 21.94 3.23
C SER A 2 -10.41 21.37 2.00
N LEU A 3 -10.45 22.13 0.89
CA LEU A 3 -11.02 21.64 -0.38
C LEU A 3 -10.28 20.38 -0.84
N THR A 4 -8.97 20.34 -0.68
CA THR A 4 -8.13 19.17 -1.04
C THR A 4 -8.51 17.94 -0.24
N ALA A 5 -8.74 18.09 1.08
CA ALA A 5 -9.19 16.99 1.92
C ALA A 5 -10.59 16.48 1.52
N ALA A 6 -11.50 17.40 1.13
CA ALA A 6 -12.82 17.02 0.64
C ALA A 6 -12.73 16.23 -0.69
N VAL A 7 -11.90 16.68 -1.63
CA VAL A 7 -11.65 15.99 -2.89
C VAL A 7 -11.03 14.60 -2.65
N PHE A 8 -10.01 14.52 -1.79
CA PHE A 8 -9.42 13.24 -1.40
C PHE A 8 -10.47 12.27 -0.85
N LEU A 9 -11.30 12.73 0.09
CA LEU A 9 -12.35 11.90 0.70
C LEU A 9 -13.38 11.44 -0.34
N ALA A 10 -13.80 12.33 -1.25
CA ALA A 10 -14.71 11.99 -2.34
C ALA A 10 -14.11 10.93 -3.27
N CYS A 11 -12.84 11.09 -3.68
CA CYS A 11 -12.13 10.12 -4.52
C CYS A 11 -11.97 8.78 -3.79
N PHE A 12 -11.63 8.82 -2.50
CA PHE A 12 -11.48 7.64 -1.67
C PHE A 12 -12.78 6.83 -1.58
N VAL A 13 -13.89 7.48 -1.20
CA VAL A 13 -15.20 6.84 -1.10
C VAL A 13 -15.66 6.30 -2.46
N THR A 14 -15.45 7.07 -3.53
CA THR A 14 -15.78 6.64 -4.89
C THR A 14 -14.95 5.42 -5.30
N GLY A 15 -13.64 5.43 -5.03
CA GLY A 15 -12.75 4.32 -5.32
C GLY A 15 -13.16 3.03 -4.59
N LEU A 16 -13.50 3.12 -3.30
CA LEU A 16 -14.01 1.99 -2.53
C LEU A 16 -15.40 1.52 -3.03
N GLY A 17 -16.28 2.46 -3.39
CA GLY A 17 -17.56 2.14 -4.00
C GLY A 17 -17.38 1.38 -5.31
N LEU A 18 -16.52 1.87 -6.20
CA LEU A 18 -16.19 1.19 -7.46
C LEU A 18 -15.56 -0.19 -7.22
N ALA A 19 -14.72 -0.34 -6.20
CA ALA A 19 -14.14 -1.63 -5.82
C ALA A 19 -15.23 -2.63 -5.42
N LEU A 20 -16.20 -2.20 -4.63
CA LEU A 20 -17.28 -3.06 -4.15
C LEU A 20 -18.32 -3.39 -5.22
N PHE A 21 -18.67 -2.44 -6.07
CA PHE A 21 -19.83 -2.59 -6.96
C PHE A 21 -19.47 -2.87 -8.42
N ARG A 22 -18.25 -2.53 -8.85
CA ARG A 22 -17.84 -2.66 -10.26
C ARG A 22 -16.68 -3.64 -10.44
N ASN A 23 -15.50 -3.32 -9.94
CA ASN A 23 -14.30 -4.16 -10.10
C ASN A 23 -13.31 -3.92 -8.94
N PRO A 24 -12.84 -4.97 -8.23
CA PRO A 24 -11.88 -4.84 -7.13
C PRO A 24 -10.57 -4.14 -7.48
N ILE A 25 -10.20 -4.04 -8.76
CA ILE A 25 -9.00 -3.32 -9.22
C ILE A 25 -8.99 -1.85 -8.77
N TYR A 26 -10.17 -1.21 -8.69
CA TYR A 26 -10.28 0.16 -8.20
C TYR A 26 -9.86 0.30 -6.74
N GLY A 27 -10.06 -0.75 -5.95
CA GLY A 27 -9.57 -0.80 -4.58
C GLY A 27 -8.05 -0.83 -4.50
N LEU A 28 -7.39 -1.57 -5.39
CA LEU A 28 -5.94 -1.59 -5.49
C LEU A 28 -5.38 -0.22 -5.88
N TYR A 29 -5.98 0.46 -6.86
CA TYR A 29 -5.57 1.83 -7.22
C TYR A 29 -5.83 2.83 -6.09
N THR A 30 -6.95 2.69 -5.38
CA THR A 30 -7.22 3.51 -4.19
C THR A 30 -6.19 3.26 -3.09
N TYR A 31 -5.75 2.00 -2.91
CA TYR A 31 -4.70 1.65 -1.96
C TYR A 31 -3.38 2.34 -2.31
N ILE A 32 -2.96 2.31 -3.58
CA ILE A 32 -1.75 3.01 -4.06
C ILE A 32 -1.87 4.52 -3.81
N ALA A 33 -3.02 5.10 -4.16
CA ALA A 33 -3.25 6.53 -3.94
C ALA A 33 -3.17 6.91 -2.45
N VAL A 34 -3.79 6.12 -1.57
CA VAL A 34 -3.73 6.33 -0.11
C VAL A 34 -2.30 6.21 0.41
N PHE A 35 -1.55 5.23 -0.08
CA PHE A 35 -0.15 5.00 0.31
C PHE A 35 0.74 6.20 -0.04
N TYR A 36 0.69 6.68 -1.28
CA TYR A 36 1.55 7.79 -1.72
C TYR A 36 1.09 9.16 -1.23
N LEU A 37 -0.22 9.40 -1.15
CA LEU A 37 -0.76 10.68 -0.69
C LEU A 37 -0.57 10.88 0.80
N ASP A 38 -0.64 9.79 1.59
CA ASP A 38 -0.49 9.82 3.05
C ASP A 38 -1.24 10.99 3.71
N ALA A 39 -2.52 11.10 3.37
CA ALA A 39 -3.36 12.25 3.66
C ALA A 39 -3.36 12.70 5.14
N PRO A 40 -3.36 11.81 6.16
CA PRO A 40 -3.33 12.22 7.56
C PRO A 40 -2.09 13.04 7.93
N ASN A 41 -0.95 12.74 7.32
CA ASN A 41 0.33 13.37 7.62
C ASN A 41 0.64 14.59 6.71
N ARG A 42 -0.36 15.04 5.92
CA ARG A 42 -0.21 16.21 5.05
C ARG A 42 -0.92 17.43 5.63
N TRP A 43 -0.34 18.61 5.40
CA TRP A 43 -0.90 19.90 5.85
C TRP A 43 -2.37 20.12 5.40
N TRP A 44 -2.75 19.57 4.25
CA TRP A 44 -4.11 19.67 3.73
C TRP A 44 -5.07 18.61 4.30
N GLY A 45 -4.52 17.56 4.94
CA GLY A 45 -5.28 16.49 5.56
C GLY A 45 -5.84 16.82 6.94
N GLU A 46 -5.53 18.01 7.47
CA GLU A 46 -6.06 18.47 8.75
C GLU A 46 -7.60 18.46 8.73
N GLY A 47 -8.19 17.83 9.74
CA GLY A 47 -9.65 17.61 9.83
C GLY A 47 -10.19 16.38 9.12
N LEU A 48 -9.32 15.51 8.55
CA LEU A 48 -9.70 14.17 8.18
C LEU A 48 -9.86 13.28 9.43
N PRO A 49 -10.77 12.30 9.41
CA PRO A 49 -10.90 11.38 10.53
C PRO A 49 -9.62 10.54 10.68
N ASP A 50 -9.25 10.26 11.94
CA ASP A 50 -8.12 9.38 12.25
C ASP A 50 -8.49 7.92 11.96
N LEU A 51 -8.30 7.52 10.72
CA LEU A 51 -8.58 6.17 10.22
C LEU A 51 -7.29 5.52 9.73
N ARG A 52 -7.22 4.22 9.89
CA ARG A 52 -6.17 3.41 9.24
C ARG A 52 -6.52 3.21 7.75
N TRP A 53 -6.35 4.27 6.96
CA TRP A 53 -6.80 4.37 5.57
C TRP A 53 -6.33 3.20 4.70
N SER A 54 -5.06 2.83 4.79
CA SER A 54 -4.48 1.70 4.05
C SER A 54 -5.12 0.37 4.44
N LEU A 55 -5.34 0.15 5.75
CA LEU A 55 -5.96 -1.07 6.25
C LEU A 55 -7.43 -1.17 5.81
N LEU A 56 -8.17 -0.05 5.90
CA LEU A 56 -9.56 0.02 5.44
C LEU A 56 -9.63 -0.30 3.94
N THR A 57 -8.77 0.30 3.15
CA THR A 57 -8.73 0.07 1.69
C THR A 57 -8.40 -1.37 1.36
N ALA A 58 -7.37 -1.93 2.01
CA ALA A 58 -7.00 -3.34 1.82
C ALA A 58 -8.14 -4.28 2.22
N GLY A 59 -8.81 -4.01 3.35
CA GLY A 59 -9.93 -4.81 3.82
C GLY A 59 -11.12 -4.80 2.86
N VAL A 60 -11.53 -3.61 2.41
CA VAL A 60 -12.62 -3.45 1.43
C VAL A 60 -12.27 -4.13 0.11
N THR A 61 -11.03 -3.98 -0.35
CA THR A 61 -10.56 -4.63 -1.59
C THR A 61 -10.56 -6.15 -1.44
N ALA A 62 -10.08 -6.68 -0.32
CA ALA A 62 -10.10 -8.12 -0.04
C ALA A 62 -11.54 -8.67 -0.04
N ILE A 63 -12.49 -7.97 0.60
CA ILE A 63 -13.91 -8.34 0.57
C ILE A 63 -14.45 -8.33 -0.87
N ALA A 64 -14.13 -7.28 -1.63
CA ALA A 64 -14.55 -7.20 -3.03
C ALA A 64 -13.98 -8.35 -3.88
N MET A 65 -12.75 -8.81 -3.60
CA MET A 65 -12.09 -9.94 -4.28
C MET A 65 -12.74 -11.30 -3.98
N LEU A 66 -13.48 -11.46 -2.88
CA LEU A 66 -14.20 -12.71 -2.59
C LEU A 66 -15.23 -13.07 -3.67
N ARG A 67 -15.67 -12.10 -4.45
CA ARG A 67 -16.59 -12.31 -5.58
C ARG A 67 -15.90 -12.79 -6.86
N LEU A 68 -14.58 -12.66 -6.94
CA LEU A 68 -13.81 -13.11 -8.11
C LEU A 68 -13.68 -14.63 -8.09
N LYS A 69 -14.13 -15.24 -9.15
CA LYS A 69 -13.91 -16.68 -9.34
C LYS A 69 -12.41 -16.96 -9.53
N PRO A 70 -11.89 -18.06 -8.95
CA PRO A 70 -10.55 -18.49 -9.27
C PRO A 70 -10.43 -18.81 -10.77
N ASP A 71 -9.34 -18.39 -11.38
CA ASP A 71 -8.98 -18.83 -12.72
C ASP A 71 -8.35 -20.23 -12.61
N PRO A 72 -8.96 -21.27 -13.20
CA PRO A 72 -8.47 -22.64 -13.11
C PRO A 72 -7.13 -22.84 -13.82
N ASP A 73 -6.84 -22.02 -14.84
CA ASP A 73 -5.62 -22.14 -15.65
C ASP A 73 -4.43 -21.39 -15.03
N ARG A 74 -4.68 -20.57 -14.01
CA ARG A 74 -3.65 -19.77 -13.34
C ARG A 74 -3.07 -20.52 -12.13
N VAL A 75 -1.75 -20.53 -12.04
CA VAL A 75 -1.05 -21.10 -10.86
C VAL A 75 -1.59 -20.41 -9.60
N PRO A 76 -1.96 -21.16 -8.53
CA PRO A 76 -2.36 -20.54 -7.27
C PRO A 76 -1.26 -19.62 -6.73
N TRP A 77 -1.62 -18.42 -6.29
CA TRP A 77 -0.67 -17.38 -5.87
C TRP A 77 0.40 -17.90 -4.86
N HIS A 78 -0.05 -18.71 -3.89
CA HIS A 78 0.82 -19.28 -2.85
C HIS A 78 1.79 -20.37 -3.36
N LYS A 79 1.64 -20.83 -4.59
CA LYS A 79 2.56 -21.78 -5.24
C LYS A 79 3.57 -21.11 -6.17
N THR A 80 3.47 -19.79 -6.34
CA THR A 80 4.47 -19.04 -7.11
C THR A 80 5.79 -18.94 -6.33
N ALA A 81 6.92 -19.01 -7.00
CA ALA A 81 8.21 -18.93 -6.33
C ALA A 81 8.37 -17.67 -5.46
N PRO A 82 8.00 -16.45 -5.92
CA PRO A 82 8.06 -15.26 -5.06
C PRO A 82 7.21 -15.38 -3.80
N ALA A 83 5.97 -15.94 -3.91
CA ALA A 83 5.10 -16.10 -2.74
C ALA A 83 5.68 -17.07 -1.72
N VAL A 84 6.23 -18.21 -2.19
CA VAL A 84 6.83 -19.23 -1.31
C VAL A 84 7.98 -18.62 -0.51
N PHE A 85 8.91 -17.91 -1.16
CA PHE A 85 10.02 -17.25 -0.47
C PHE A 85 9.53 -16.17 0.48
N PHE A 86 8.55 -15.38 0.09
CA PHE A 86 8.02 -14.31 0.91
C PHE A 86 7.29 -14.83 2.16
N ILE A 87 6.49 -15.88 2.01
CA ILE A 87 5.84 -16.56 3.13
C ILE A 87 6.88 -17.20 4.05
N ALA A 88 7.86 -17.92 3.50
CA ALA A 88 8.91 -18.56 4.29
C ALA A 88 9.72 -17.52 5.09
N TYR A 89 10.08 -16.38 4.47
CA TYR A 89 10.79 -15.31 5.15
C TYR A 89 9.94 -14.68 6.26
N THR A 90 8.65 -14.43 6.00
CA THR A 90 7.75 -13.87 7.02
C THR A 90 7.56 -14.83 8.19
N LEU A 91 7.40 -16.13 7.92
CA LEU A 91 7.33 -17.15 8.97
C LEU A 91 8.63 -17.19 9.79
N TRP A 92 9.78 -17.07 9.13
CA TRP A 92 11.07 -16.99 9.81
C TRP A 92 11.15 -15.77 10.75
N LEU A 93 10.69 -14.60 10.33
CA LEU A 93 10.61 -13.44 11.21
C LEU A 93 9.75 -13.72 12.45
N TRP A 94 8.59 -14.35 12.30
CA TRP A 94 7.75 -14.71 13.43
C TRP A 94 8.40 -15.74 14.37
N ILE A 95 9.12 -16.72 13.82
CA ILE A 95 9.87 -17.71 14.60
C ILE A 95 10.98 -17.06 15.42
N GLN A 96 11.63 -16.03 14.90
CA GLN A 96 12.71 -15.31 15.60
C GLN A 96 12.23 -14.39 16.74
N SER A 97 10.94 -14.04 16.79
CA SER A 97 10.40 -13.10 17.77
C SER A 97 10.81 -13.37 19.23
N PRO A 98 10.88 -14.64 19.75
CA PRO A 98 11.20 -14.89 21.16
C PRO A 98 12.62 -14.52 21.58
N TRP A 99 13.57 -14.42 20.63
CA TRP A 99 14.99 -14.12 20.90
C TRP A 99 15.51 -12.90 20.16
N ALA A 100 14.59 -12.04 19.70
CA ALA A 100 14.95 -10.77 19.08
C ALA A 100 15.61 -9.83 20.10
N LEU A 101 16.65 -9.11 19.67
CA LEU A 101 17.35 -8.12 20.51
C LEU A 101 16.43 -6.96 20.90
N ASP A 102 15.59 -6.52 19.98
CA ASP A 102 14.52 -5.56 20.19
C ASP A 102 13.18 -6.21 19.78
N PRO A 103 12.44 -6.77 20.75
CA PRO A 103 11.19 -7.48 20.44
C PRO A 103 10.10 -6.59 19.84
N GLU A 104 10.07 -5.29 20.19
CA GLU A 104 9.05 -4.36 19.71
C GLU A 104 9.28 -4.04 18.24
N MET A 105 10.46 -3.56 17.89
CA MET A 105 10.85 -3.30 16.50
C MET A 105 10.74 -4.56 15.63
N HIS A 106 11.18 -5.70 16.16
CA HIS A 106 11.09 -6.97 15.41
C HIS A 106 9.64 -7.37 15.11
N ARG A 107 8.74 -7.20 16.09
CA ARG A 107 7.31 -7.46 15.91
C ARG A 107 6.69 -6.53 14.86
N GLU A 108 7.05 -5.26 14.86
CA GLU A 108 6.59 -4.30 13.86
C GLU A 108 7.02 -4.73 12.46
N CYS A 109 8.28 -5.10 12.27
CA CYS A 109 8.78 -5.66 11.02
C CYS A 109 8.01 -6.92 10.59
N ALA A 110 7.78 -7.88 11.47
CA ALA A 110 7.05 -9.10 11.17
C ALA A 110 5.59 -8.80 10.75
N ILE A 111 4.92 -7.86 11.42
CA ILE A 111 3.59 -7.38 11.05
C ILE A 111 3.63 -6.72 9.66
N GLN A 112 4.65 -5.90 9.37
CA GLN A 112 4.78 -5.22 8.08
C GLN A 112 4.94 -6.22 6.93
N PHE A 113 5.80 -7.23 7.09
CA PHE A 113 5.94 -8.29 6.10
C PHE A 113 4.66 -9.10 5.91
N THR A 114 3.91 -9.33 6.98
CA THR A 114 2.59 -9.97 6.89
C THR A 114 1.62 -9.15 6.04
N LYS A 115 1.61 -7.83 6.21
CA LYS A 115 0.79 -6.93 5.36
C LYS A 115 1.22 -7.00 3.89
N PHE A 116 2.53 -7.08 3.61
CA PHE A 116 3.04 -7.21 2.24
C PHE A 116 2.59 -8.50 1.55
N ILE A 117 2.46 -9.62 2.27
CA ILE A 117 1.87 -10.84 1.71
C ILE A 117 0.44 -10.59 1.23
N ILE A 118 -0.35 -9.85 2.01
CA ILE A 118 -1.73 -9.50 1.63
C ILE A 118 -1.73 -8.64 0.36
N VAL A 119 -0.88 -7.62 0.29
CA VAL A 119 -0.74 -6.77 -0.89
C VAL A 119 -0.28 -7.59 -2.10
N TYR A 120 0.71 -8.47 -1.94
CA TYR A 120 1.16 -9.37 -3.00
C TYR A 120 0.01 -10.25 -3.53
N TRP A 121 -0.78 -10.84 -2.63
CA TRP A 121 -1.96 -11.62 -3.01
C TRP A 121 -2.97 -10.78 -3.80
N MET A 122 -3.24 -9.54 -3.37
CA MET A 122 -4.13 -8.63 -4.08
C MET A 122 -3.62 -8.31 -5.49
N VAL A 123 -2.35 -7.92 -5.60
CA VAL A 123 -1.69 -7.62 -6.88
C VAL A 123 -1.75 -8.84 -7.81
N TYR A 124 -1.36 -10.01 -7.31
CA TYR A 124 -1.37 -11.24 -8.09
C TYR A 124 -2.77 -11.60 -8.62
N ARG A 125 -3.80 -11.39 -7.83
CA ARG A 125 -5.19 -11.73 -8.19
C ARG A 125 -5.84 -10.72 -9.12
N LEU A 126 -5.48 -9.44 -8.99
CA LEU A 126 -6.15 -8.35 -9.71
C LEU A 126 -5.44 -7.95 -11.00
N ILE A 127 -4.14 -8.18 -11.09
CA ILE A 127 -3.35 -7.85 -12.28
C ILE A 127 -3.17 -9.13 -13.10
N ASP A 128 -4.02 -9.31 -14.10
CA ASP A 128 -4.06 -10.50 -14.94
C ASP A 128 -3.76 -10.21 -16.42
N THR A 129 -3.68 -8.94 -16.80
CA THR A 129 -3.40 -8.51 -18.16
C THR A 129 -2.19 -7.58 -18.25
N PRO A 130 -1.49 -7.52 -19.40
CA PRO A 130 -0.40 -6.56 -19.61
C PRO A 130 -0.84 -5.11 -19.45
N VAL A 131 -2.09 -4.78 -19.81
CA VAL A 131 -2.64 -3.42 -19.67
C VAL A 131 -2.75 -3.06 -18.19
N LEU A 132 -3.36 -3.91 -17.36
CA LEU A 132 -3.46 -3.67 -15.92
C LEU A 132 -2.08 -3.61 -15.25
N SER A 133 -1.10 -4.38 -15.75
CA SER A 133 0.27 -4.31 -15.28
C SER A 133 0.91 -2.95 -15.61
N ALA A 134 0.70 -2.43 -16.81
CA ALA A 134 1.18 -1.11 -17.21
C ALA A 134 0.50 0.00 -16.38
N ASP A 135 -0.81 -0.08 -16.17
CA ASP A 135 -1.56 0.90 -15.36
C ASP A 135 -1.08 0.89 -13.89
N PHE A 136 -0.82 -0.30 -13.34
CA PHE A 136 -0.28 -0.46 -11.99
C PHE A 136 1.12 0.16 -11.85
N LEU A 137 2.01 -0.10 -12.81
CA LEU A 137 3.35 0.51 -12.85
C LEU A 137 3.26 2.03 -13.02
N LEU A 138 2.37 2.51 -13.89
CA LEU A 138 2.14 3.94 -14.06
C LEU A 138 1.68 4.60 -12.76
N ALA A 139 0.76 3.96 -12.02
CA ALA A 139 0.31 4.48 -10.73
C ALA A 139 1.46 4.60 -9.71
N HIS A 140 2.38 3.62 -9.69
CA HIS A 140 3.59 3.71 -8.87
C HIS A 140 4.55 4.81 -9.33
N VAL A 141 4.79 4.94 -10.63
CA VAL A 141 5.64 6.01 -11.18
C VAL A 141 5.07 7.39 -10.81
N LEU A 142 3.76 7.59 -10.97
CA LEU A 142 3.11 8.84 -10.59
C LEU A 142 3.19 9.11 -9.07
N GLY A 143 3.02 8.07 -8.26
CA GLY A 143 3.18 8.17 -6.81
C GLY A 143 4.60 8.54 -6.41
N SER A 144 5.60 7.87 -6.97
CA SER A 144 7.03 8.19 -6.73
C SER A 144 7.39 9.59 -7.21
N PHE A 145 6.87 10.00 -8.38
CA PHE A 145 7.04 11.37 -8.86
C PHE A 145 6.45 12.40 -7.88
N TYR A 146 5.26 12.12 -7.34
CA TYR A 146 4.64 12.98 -6.33
C TYR A 146 5.52 13.10 -5.07
N LEU A 147 6.07 11.99 -4.56
CA LEU A 147 7.00 12.03 -3.42
C LEU A 147 8.28 12.81 -3.75
N GLY A 148 8.84 12.61 -4.94
CA GLY A 148 9.99 13.37 -5.41
C GLY A 148 9.71 14.88 -5.50
N LEU A 149 8.53 15.27 -5.97
CA LEU A 149 8.09 16.66 -6.00
C LEU A 149 7.94 17.24 -4.59
N LEU A 150 7.38 16.49 -3.65
CA LEU A 150 7.29 16.91 -2.25
C LEU A 150 8.67 17.09 -1.64
N ALA A 151 9.58 16.15 -1.84
CA ALA A 151 10.96 16.25 -1.38
C ALA A 151 11.66 17.48 -1.94
N PHE A 152 11.50 17.74 -3.23
CA PHE A 152 12.08 18.90 -3.90
C PHE A 152 11.52 20.23 -3.39
N THR A 153 10.22 20.28 -3.08
CA THR A 153 9.54 21.51 -2.62
C THR A 153 9.62 21.72 -1.11
N SER A 154 10.04 20.72 -0.33
CA SER A 154 10.06 20.79 1.14
C SER A 154 11.20 21.63 1.67
N ASN A 155 11.91 22.43 1.06
CA ASN A 155 12.96 23.39 1.53
C ASN A 155 13.74 22.92 2.79
N VAL A 156 13.86 21.63 3.02
CA VAL A 156 14.56 21.06 4.16
C VAL A 156 16.04 21.04 3.85
N SER A 157 16.80 21.87 4.57
CA SER A 157 18.26 21.82 4.53
C SER A 157 18.74 20.62 5.33
N GLY A 158 19.15 19.54 4.66
CA GLY A 158 19.66 18.35 5.32
C GLY A 158 18.95 17.07 4.90
N ARG A 159 18.80 16.15 5.84
CA ARG A 159 18.19 14.85 5.61
C ARG A 159 16.65 14.98 5.44
N LEU A 160 16.11 14.36 4.41
CA LEU A 160 14.68 14.41 4.06
C LEU A 160 13.86 13.37 4.86
N ASP A 161 13.95 13.46 6.18
CA ASP A 161 13.19 12.56 7.03
C ASP A 161 11.72 13.04 7.15
N GLY A 162 10.77 12.12 7.17
CA GLY A 162 9.33 12.41 7.31
C GLY A 162 8.63 12.97 6.08
N VAL A 163 9.29 13.05 4.91
CA VAL A 163 8.66 13.52 3.66
C VAL A 163 7.82 12.43 3.01
N GLY A 164 8.13 11.16 3.28
CA GLY A 164 7.45 10.01 2.70
C GLY A 164 6.05 9.75 3.26
N GLY A 165 5.48 8.62 2.86
CA GLY A 165 4.23 8.07 3.38
C GLY A 165 4.50 6.98 4.43
N PRO A 166 3.48 6.22 4.81
CA PRO A 166 3.61 5.15 5.80
C PRO A 166 4.71 4.14 5.42
N GLY A 167 5.70 3.97 6.26
CA GLY A 167 6.87 3.12 6.00
C GLY A 167 7.98 3.78 5.17
N ILE A 168 7.89 5.10 4.92
CA ILE A 168 8.92 5.91 4.27
C ILE A 168 9.33 7.01 5.26
N ASP A 169 9.87 6.59 6.40
CA ASP A 169 10.11 7.50 7.52
C ASP A 169 11.47 8.21 7.42
N ASP A 170 12.39 7.66 6.66
CA ASP A 170 13.74 8.21 6.49
C ASP A 170 14.11 8.46 5.03
N SER A 171 15.18 9.26 4.83
CA SER A 171 15.65 9.64 3.51
C SER A 171 16.19 8.47 2.68
N ASN A 172 16.65 7.38 3.29
CA ASN A 172 17.12 6.20 2.56
C ASN A 172 15.93 5.44 1.98
N THR A 173 14.88 5.26 2.78
CA THR A 173 13.63 4.64 2.33
C THR A 173 12.96 5.46 1.24
N LEU A 174 12.98 6.81 1.37
CA LEU A 174 12.47 7.70 0.31
C LEU A 174 13.27 7.55 -1.00
N GLY A 175 14.58 7.37 -0.94
CA GLY A 175 15.43 7.19 -2.11
C GLY A 175 15.27 5.85 -2.83
N MET A 176 14.56 4.88 -2.23
CA MET A 176 14.24 3.59 -2.85
C MET A 176 12.95 3.61 -3.69
N HIS A 177 12.19 4.71 -3.65
CA HIS A 177 10.96 4.94 -4.43
C HIS A 177 11.20 5.85 -5.62
#